data_cd71e894b4486457990e7822449fcb86
#
_entry.id   cd71e894b4486457990e7822449fcb86
#
_cell.length_a   1.000
_cell.length_b   1.000
_cell.length_c   1.000
_cell.angle_alpha   90.00
_cell.angle_beta   90.00
_cell.angle_gamma   90.00
#
_symmetry.space_group_name_H-M   'P 1'
#
loop_
_entity.id
_entity.type
_entity.pdbx_description
1 polymer ?
#
loop_
_entity_poly.entity_id
_entity_poly.type
_entity_poly.pdbx_seq_one_letter_code
_entity_poly.pdbx_strand_id
1 'polypeptide(L)'
;EIRTLFADRLQRERTLTWDQDREAASALETTRLDALVLDRRPVPILASDPVGDLLLARIRRDPDQALNWSGEARQLQARVALMRALEPEAGWPDLSQAQLEASLDAWLSPWLAGKTRLAEVQALDLIALLATLLDGDRRQRLDREAPPTLVTPAGTRRAIDYLAGASPLLAVPLQEMLGTRDTPAIASGRVRLLMQLLSPAGRPIQLTQDLPGFWTGSYALVRKEMRGRYPKHH
;
A
#
# COMPACT_ATOMS: atom_id res chain seq x y z
N GLU A 1 53.37 0.48 -21.30
CA GLU A 1 54.64 0.62 -20.62
C GLU A 1 54.50 0.80 -19.10
N ILE A 2 53.76 1.80 -18.60
CA ILE A 2 53.59 2.05 -17.14
C ILE A 2 52.99 0.84 -16.41
N ARG A 3 51.99 0.16 -17.00
CA ARG A 3 51.36 -1.04 -16.40
C ARG A 3 52.29 -2.25 -16.27
N THR A 4 53.33 -2.34 -17.11
CA THR A 4 54.29 -3.43 -17.09
C THR A 4 55.46 -3.16 -16.13
N LEU A 5 55.89 -1.90 -16.07
CA LEU A 5 57.00 -1.47 -15.21
C LEU A 5 56.67 -1.41 -13.72
N PHE A 6 55.38 -1.19 -13.38
CA PHE A 6 54.90 -1.02 -12.00
C PHE A 6 53.83 -2.06 -11.63
N ALA A 7 53.87 -3.25 -12.23
CA ALA A 7 52.83 -4.27 -12.04
C ALA A 7 52.60 -4.62 -10.55
N ASP A 8 53.65 -4.66 -9.76
CA ASP A 8 53.62 -4.99 -8.32
C ASP A 8 53.01 -3.85 -7.43
N ARG A 9 52.89 -2.64 -7.98
CA ARG A 9 52.33 -1.46 -7.28
C ARG A 9 50.92 -1.09 -7.75
N LEU A 10 50.40 -1.82 -8.73
CA LEU A 10 49.05 -1.61 -9.23
C LEU A 10 48.01 -2.15 -8.24
N GLN A 11 47.16 -1.30 -7.77
CA GLN A 11 46.01 -1.65 -6.94
C GLN A 11 44.75 -1.64 -7.80
N ARG A 12 43.98 -2.71 -7.73
CA ARG A 12 42.64 -2.78 -8.32
C ARG A 12 41.59 -2.71 -7.22
N GLU A 13 40.77 -1.72 -7.29
CA GLU A 13 39.70 -1.49 -6.35
C GLU A 13 38.38 -1.64 -7.09
N ARG A 14 37.49 -2.46 -6.53
CA ARG A 14 36.12 -2.62 -7.02
C ARG A 14 35.18 -1.81 -6.13
N THR A 15 34.44 -0.89 -6.72
CA THR A 15 33.51 -0.01 -6.02
C THR A 15 32.11 -0.24 -6.57
N LEU A 16 31.16 -0.47 -5.67
CA LEU A 16 29.74 -0.54 -5.99
C LEU A 16 29.11 0.84 -5.69
N THR A 17 28.39 1.39 -6.66
CA THR A 17 27.78 2.73 -6.57
C THR A 17 26.36 2.71 -7.12
N TRP A 18 25.54 3.66 -6.69
CA TRP A 18 24.24 3.91 -7.27
C TRP A 18 24.35 4.91 -8.41
N ASP A 19 23.92 4.51 -9.60
CA ASP A 19 23.78 5.38 -10.76
C ASP A 19 22.40 6.05 -10.70
N GLN A 20 22.38 7.36 -10.43
CA GLN A 20 21.13 8.13 -10.25
C GLN A 20 20.36 8.30 -11.56
N ASP A 21 21.07 8.43 -12.71
CA ASP A 21 20.43 8.64 -14.01
C ASP A 21 19.72 7.36 -14.49
N ARG A 22 20.28 6.21 -14.17
CA ARG A 22 19.74 4.89 -14.53
C ARG A 22 18.87 4.28 -13.45
N GLU A 23 18.83 4.90 -12.28
CA GLU A 23 18.19 4.35 -11.08
C GLU A 23 18.57 2.87 -10.84
N ALA A 24 19.90 2.60 -10.89
CA ALA A 24 20.46 1.25 -10.86
C ALA A 24 21.79 1.17 -10.11
N ALA A 25 22.09 0.01 -9.55
CA ALA A 25 23.42 -0.28 -9.05
C ALA A 25 24.41 -0.40 -10.22
N SER A 26 25.63 0.07 -10.02
CA SER A 26 26.74 0.01 -10.97
C SER A 26 28.00 -0.39 -10.26
N ALA A 27 28.78 -1.32 -10.84
CA ALA A 27 30.07 -1.71 -10.34
C ALA A 27 31.18 -1.17 -11.24
N LEU A 28 32.17 -0.51 -10.63
CA LEU A 28 33.34 0.04 -11.30
C LEU A 28 34.61 -0.61 -10.79
N GLU A 29 35.49 -1.01 -11.68
CA GLU A 29 36.86 -1.39 -11.34
C GLU A 29 37.79 -0.20 -11.62
N THR A 30 38.48 0.27 -10.58
CA THR A 30 39.45 1.35 -10.66
C THR A 30 40.84 0.76 -10.50
N THR A 31 41.72 0.99 -11.47
CA THR A 31 43.13 0.65 -11.38
C THR A 31 43.94 1.87 -10.98
N ARG A 32 44.68 1.76 -9.88
CA ARG A 32 45.50 2.85 -9.32
C ARG A 32 46.96 2.46 -9.30
N LEU A 33 47.82 3.45 -9.45
CA LEU A 33 49.23 3.39 -9.09
C LEU A 33 49.44 4.42 -7.98
N ASP A 34 49.56 3.97 -6.75
CA ASP A 34 49.54 4.82 -5.55
C ASP A 34 48.29 5.75 -5.55
N ALA A 35 48.47 7.08 -5.57
CA ALA A 35 47.39 8.04 -5.62
C ALA A 35 46.83 8.30 -7.04
N LEU A 36 47.51 7.80 -8.09
CA LEU A 36 47.17 8.08 -9.48
C LEU A 36 46.13 7.06 -10.00
N VAL A 37 44.98 7.53 -10.45
CA VAL A 37 44.01 6.69 -11.15
C VAL A 37 44.44 6.53 -12.60
N LEU A 38 44.72 5.28 -12.99
CA LEU A 38 45.15 4.94 -14.34
C LEU A 38 44.01 4.55 -15.26
N ASP A 39 42.96 3.96 -14.68
CA ASP A 39 41.82 3.46 -15.44
C ASP A 39 40.59 3.31 -14.55
N ARG A 40 39.39 3.53 -15.14
CA ARG A 40 38.10 3.20 -14.55
C ARG A 40 37.25 2.54 -15.61
N ARG A 41 36.75 1.35 -15.31
CA ARG A 41 35.86 0.64 -16.25
C ARG A 41 34.65 0.04 -15.54
N PRO A 42 33.49 0.02 -16.18
CA PRO A 42 32.37 -0.74 -15.71
C PRO A 42 32.68 -2.24 -15.70
N VAL A 43 32.25 -2.92 -14.66
CA VAL A 43 32.36 -4.38 -14.54
C VAL A 43 31.00 -4.97 -14.17
N PRO A 44 30.74 -6.26 -14.47
CA PRO A 44 29.51 -6.91 -14.08
C PRO A 44 29.30 -6.89 -12.57
N ILE A 45 28.03 -6.72 -12.14
CA ILE A 45 27.64 -6.92 -10.75
C ILE A 45 27.72 -8.40 -10.43
N LEU A 46 28.34 -8.74 -9.30
CA LEU A 46 28.47 -10.11 -8.83
C LEU A 46 27.35 -10.44 -7.83
N ALA A 47 27.01 -11.71 -7.69
CA ALA A 47 26.01 -12.15 -6.72
C ALA A 47 26.41 -11.85 -5.25
N SER A 48 27.73 -11.71 -4.99
CA SER A 48 28.27 -11.34 -3.68
C SER A 48 28.26 -9.83 -3.40
N ASP A 49 27.96 -8.99 -4.40
CA ASP A 49 27.95 -7.54 -4.21
C ASP A 49 26.76 -7.13 -3.33
N PRO A 50 26.93 -6.22 -2.37
CA PRO A 50 25.88 -5.79 -1.45
C PRO A 50 24.92 -4.78 -2.12
N VAL A 51 24.31 -5.17 -3.23
CA VAL A 51 23.40 -4.33 -4.01
C VAL A 51 22.13 -4.01 -3.21
N GLY A 52 21.68 -4.94 -2.36
CA GLY A 52 20.53 -4.75 -1.47
C GLY A 52 20.68 -3.52 -0.58
N ASP A 53 21.88 -3.27 -0.06
CA ASP A 53 22.17 -2.12 0.79
C ASP A 53 22.03 -0.80 0.03
N LEU A 54 22.47 -0.76 -1.25
CA LEU A 54 22.30 0.40 -2.11
C LEU A 54 20.82 0.66 -2.42
N LEU A 55 20.06 -0.40 -2.73
CA LEU A 55 18.63 -0.31 -2.96
C LEU A 55 17.91 0.20 -1.70
N LEU A 56 18.21 -0.36 -0.53
CA LEU A 56 17.64 0.12 0.74
C LEU A 56 17.99 1.57 1.02
N ALA A 57 19.24 1.97 0.80
CA ALA A 57 19.66 3.36 0.96
C ALA A 57 18.92 4.31 0.00
N ARG A 58 18.65 3.86 -1.25
CA ARG A 58 17.87 4.61 -2.23
C ARG A 58 16.39 4.71 -1.80
N ILE A 59 15.80 3.61 -1.36
CA ILE A 59 14.41 3.55 -0.91
C ILE A 59 14.19 4.45 0.31
N ARG A 60 15.12 4.45 1.30
CA ARG A 60 15.03 5.32 2.48
C ARG A 60 15.03 6.81 2.18
N ARG A 61 15.59 7.25 1.05
CA ARG A 61 15.58 8.67 0.66
C ARG A 61 14.20 9.15 0.26
N ASP A 62 13.42 8.29 -0.39
CA ASP A 62 12.08 8.60 -0.85
C ASP A 62 11.26 7.31 -0.98
N PRO A 63 10.71 6.80 0.15
CA PRO A 63 9.96 5.56 0.20
C PRO A 63 8.67 5.61 -0.64
N ASP A 64 8.05 6.78 -0.73
CA ASP A 64 6.80 6.95 -1.48
C ASP A 64 7.00 6.81 -3.00
N GLN A 65 8.10 7.30 -3.53
CA GLN A 65 8.44 7.09 -4.94
C GLN A 65 9.06 5.72 -5.23
N ALA A 66 9.81 5.19 -4.27
CA ALA A 66 10.55 3.95 -4.46
C ALA A 66 9.68 2.70 -4.40
N LEU A 67 8.57 2.75 -3.66
CA LEU A 67 7.63 1.65 -3.50
C LEU A 67 6.29 1.99 -4.15
N ASN A 68 5.66 0.98 -4.76
CA ASN A 68 4.36 1.16 -5.43
C ASN A 68 3.21 1.16 -4.41
N TRP A 69 2.99 2.29 -3.74
CA TRP A 69 1.87 2.50 -2.81
C TRP A 69 0.55 2.64 -3.54
N SER A 70 -0.01 1.53 -3.97
CA SER A 70 -1.35 1.52 -4.56
C SER A 70 -2.43 1.89 -3.54
N GLY A 71 -3.61 2.31 -4.02
CA GLY A 71 -4.77 2.53 -3.16
C GLY A 71 -5.13 1.29 -2.34
N GLU A 72 -4.98 0.10 -2.90
CA GLU A 72 -5.24 -1.18 -2.22
C GLU A 72 -4.22 -1.46 -1.10
N ALA A 73 -2.93 -1.13 -1.29
CA ALA A 73 -1.92 -1.25 -0.25
C ALA A 73 -2.24 -0.30 0.93
N ARG A 74 -2.67 0.92 0.64
CA ARG A 74 -3.12 1.89 1.66
C ARG A 74 -4.39 1.40 2.38
N GLN A 75 -5.33 0.80 1.66
CA GLN A 75 -6.52 0.20 2.28
C GLN A 75 -6.15 -0.96 3.22
N LEU A 76 -5.19 -1.81 2.85
CA LEU A 76 -4.69 -2.87 3.74
C LEU A 76 -4.09 -2.29 5.04
N GLN A 77 -3.26 -1.24 4.94
CA GLN A 77 -2.73 -0.55 6.12
C GLN A 77 -3.85 -0.03 7.03
N ALA A 78 -4.85 0.64 6.45
CA ALA A 78 -5.97 1.22 7.21
C ALA A 78 -6.83 0.13 7.89
N ARG A 79 -7.08 -1.00 7.22
CA ARG A 79 -7.79 -2.16 7.80
C ARG A 79 -7.04 -2.72 9.02
N VAL A 80 -5.73 -2.90 8.90
CA VAL A 80 -4.89 -3.40 10.01
C VAL A 80 -4.83 -2.38 11.14
N ALA A 81 -4.71 -1.09 10.82
CA ALA A 81 -4.73 -0.01 11.81
C ALA A 81 -6.04 0.03 12.60
N LEU A 82 -7.19 -0.16 11.92
CA LEU A 82 -8.50 -0.27 12.57
C LEU A 82 -8.53 -1.45 13.56
N MET A 83 -8.09 -2.63 13.13
CA MET A 83 -8.09 -3.80 14.00
C MET A 83 -7.14 -3.64 15.19
N ARG A 84 -5.97 -3.01 14.96
CA ARG A 84 -5.01 -2.69 16.02
C ARG A 84 -5.57 -1.71 17.04
N ALA A 85 -6.34 -0.71 16.60
CA ALA A 85 -7.00 0.25 17.48
C ALA A 85 -8.14 -0.38 18.30
N LEU A 86 -8.90 -1.32 17.70
CA LEU A 86 -9.99 -2.02 18.38
C LEU A 86 -9.52 -3.10 19.35
N GLU A 87 -8.32 -3.63 19.13
CA GLU A 87 -7.78 -4.80 19.83
C GLU A 87 -6.27 -4.63 20.10
N PRO A 88 -5.88 -3.68 20.95
CA PRO A 88 -4.47 -3.36 21.19
C PRO A 88 -3.66 -4.55 21.73
N GLU A 89 -4.30 -5.45 22.47
CA GLU A 89 -3.64 -6.63 23.08
C GLU A 89 -3.58 -7.85 22.12
N ALA A 90 -4.21 -7.78 20.93
CA ALA A 90 -4.25 -8.91 20.01
C ALA A 90 -2.98 -9.07 19.17
N GLY A 91 -1.98 -8.20 19.36
CA GLY A 91 -0.68 -8.29 18.69
C GLY A 91 -0.75 -8.01 17.17
N TRP A 92 -1.70 -7.18 16.73
CA TRP A 92 -1.74 -6.71 15.35
C TRP A 92 -0.45 -5.94 15.00
N PRO A 93 0.21 -6.21 13.87
CA PRO A 93 1.41 -5.48 13.48
C PRO A 93 1.11 -4.00 13.23
N ASP A 94 2.10 -3.16 13.49
CA ASP A 94 2.03 -1.76 13.08
C ASP A 94 2.47 -1.65 11.61
N LEU A 95 1.52 -1.43 10.71
CA LEU A 95 1.77 -1.18 9.29
C LEU A 95 1.74 0.31 8.97
N SER A 96 1.89 1.20 9.96
CA SER A 96 2.01 2.63 9.69
C SER A 96 3.25 2.93 8.84
N GLN A 97 3.19 4.01 8.07
CA GLN A 97 4.29 4.44 7.23
C GLN A 97 5.59 4.54 8.03
N ALA A 98 5.54 5.19 9.20
CA ALA A 98 6.70 5.38 10.07
C ALA A 98 7.32 4.06 10.54
N GLN A 99 6.49 3.06 10.91
CA GLN A 99 6.99 1.77 11.37
C GLN A 99 7.57 0.95 10.22
N LEU A 100 6.94 0.98 9.04
CA LEU A 100 7.45 0.29 7.85
C LEU A 100 8.78 0.88 7.39
N GLU A 101 8.95 2.19 7.44
CA GLU A 101 10.22 2.85 7.14
C GLU A 101 11.29 2.52 8.19
N ALA A 102 10.96 2.52 9.46
CA ALA A 102 11.88 2.18 10.54
C ALA A 102 12.35 0.73 10.49
N SER A 103 11.51 -0.19 10.01
CA SER A 103 11.79 -1.62 9.91
C SER A 103 12.06 -2.11 8.47
N LEU A 104 12.42 -1.22 7.56
CA LEU A 104 12.55 -1.49 6.12
C LEU A 104 13.45 -2.70 5.83
N ASP A 105 14.56 -2.83 6.53
CA ASP A 105 15.49 -3.95 6.36
C ASP A 105 14.83 -5.30 6.70
N ALA A 106 14.02 -5.33 7.75
CA ALA A 106 13.44 -6.57 8.22
C ALA A 106 12.42 -7.17 7.28
N TRP A 107 11.58 -6.33 6.64
CA TRP A 107 10.50 -6.85 5.81
C TRP A 107 10.78 -6.79 4.30
N LEU A 108 11.65 -5.87 3.84
CA LEU A 108 11.89 -5.67 2.40
C LEU A 108 13.17 -6.35 1.91
N SER A 109 14.26 -6.42 2.72
CA SER A 109 15.54 -7.00 2.29
C SER A 109 15.44 -8.37 1.62
N PRO A 110 14.64 -9.34 2.12
CA PRO A 110 14.55 -10.65 1.49
C PRO A 110 14.08 -10.59 0.03
N TRP A 111 13.32 -9.56 -0.34
CA TRP A 111 12.73 -9.39 -1.65
C TRP A 111 13.61 -8.60 -2.63
N LEU A 112 14.73 -8.05 -2.13
CA LEU A 112 15.71 -7.32 -2.93
C LEU A 112 16.78 -8.24 -3.54
N ALA A 113 16.84 -9.50 -3.14
CA ALA A 113 17.82 -10.47 -3.66
C ALA A 113 17.74 -10.54 -5.19
N GLY A 114 18.90 -10.38 -5.84
CA GLY A 114 19.03 -10.43 -7.30
C GLY A 114 18.51 -9.19 -8.05
N LYS A 115 17.95 -8.19 -7.38
CA LYS A 115 17.53 -6.94 -7.99
C LYS A 115 18.69 -5.94 -8.02
N THR A 116 18.77 -5.18 -9.10
CA THR A 116 19.84 -4.21 -9.33
C THR A 116 19.31 -2.82 -9.68
N ARG A 117 17.98 -2.68 -9.92
CA ARG A 117 17.33 -1.47 -10.38
C ARG A 117 16.12 -1.12 -9.53
N LEU A 118 15.86 0.18 -9.36
CA LEU A 118 14.67 0.65 -8.65
C LEU A 118 13.36 0.19 -9.33
N ALA A 119 13.32 0.16 -10.66
CA ALA A 119 12.15 -0.32 -11.39
C ALA A 119 11.75 -1.76 -11.03
N GLU A 120 12.72 -2.63 -10.70
CA GLU A 120 12.45 -4.00 -10.26
C GLU A 120 11.85 -4.04 -8.85
N VAL A 121 12.17 -3.05 -8.01
CA VAL A 121 11.56 -2.88 -6.68
C VAL A 121 10.14 -2.34 -6.82
N GLN A 122 9.93 -1.36 -7.69
CA GLN A 122 8.60 -0.79 -7.98
C GLN A 122 7.64 -1.82 -8.59
N ALA A 123 8.16 -2.85 -9.25
CA ALA A 123 7.37 -3.95 -9.81
C ALA A 123 6.97 -5.00 -8.76
N LEU A 124 7.43 -4.89 -7.51
CA LEU A 124 7.02 -5.80 -6.44
C LEU A 124 5.54 -5.60 -6.09
N ASP A 125 4.84 -6.70 -5.83
CA ASP A 125 3.48 -6.67 -5.27
C ASP A 125 3.56 -6.27 -3.78
N LEU A 126 3.43 -4.98 -3.52
CA LEU A 126 3.52 -4.43 -2.17
C LEU A 126 2.41 -4.96 -1.26
N ILE A 127 1.23 -5.26 -1.81
CA ILE A 127 0.12 -5.82 -1.03
C ILE A 127 0.50 -7.22 -0.52
N ALA A 128 1.02 -8.07 -1.42
CA ALA A 128 1.49 -9.40 -1.04
C ALA A 128 2.61 -9.33 -0.02
N LEU A 129 3.55 -8.37 -0.16
CA LEU A 129 4.64 -8.16 0.80
C LEU A 129 4.11 -7.76 2.18
N LEU A 130 3.24 -6.76 2.25
CA LEU A 130 2.63 -6.32 3.52
C LEU A 130 1.80 -7.44 4.15
N ALA A 131 1.12 -8.25 3.34
CA ALA A 131 0.36 -9.40 3.83
C ALA A 131 1.27 -10.47 4.48
N THR A 132 2.56 -10.56 4.14
CA THR A 132 3.48 -11.50 4.82
C THR A 132 3.78 -11.10 6.27
N LEU A 133 3.55 -9.84 6.63
CA LEU A 133 3.69 -9.35 8.00
C LEU A 133 2.52 -9.77 8.92
N LEU A 134 1.47 -10.34 8.33
CA LEU A 134 0.36 -10.96 9.02
C LEU A 134 0.50 -12.49 8.96
N ASP A 135 0.36 -13.17 10.08
CA ASP A 135 0.20 -14.63 10.06
C ASP A 135 -1.14 -15.06 9.45
N GLY A 136 -1.31 -16.35 9.21
CA GLY A 136 -2.51 -16.89 8.58
C GLY A 136 -3.80 -16.57 9.33
N ASP A 137 -3.77 -16.67 10.66
CA ASP A 137 -4.94 -16.42 11.52
C ASP A 137 -5.33 -14.93 11.49
N ARG A 138 -4.35 -14.02 11.56
CA ARG A 138 -4.61 -12.58 11.46
C ARG A 138 -5.13 -12.19 10.08
N ARG A 139 -4.62 -12.79 9.00
CA ARG A 139 -5.16 -12.53 7.64
C ARG A 139 -6.62 -12.95 7.55
N GLN A 140 -6.96 -14.16 7.95
CA GLN A 140 -8.33 -14.65 7.93
C GLN A 140 -9.25 -13.79 8.82
N ARG A 141 -8.76 -13.42 9.99
CA ARG A 141 -9.49 -12.54 10.92
C ARG A 141 -9.68 -11.14 10.33
N LEU A 142 -8.66 -10.56 9.68
CA LEU A 142 -8.76 -9.28 9.01
C LEU A 142 -9.84 -9.29 7.92
N ASP A 143 -9.89 -10.35 7.12
CA ASP A 143 -10.86 -10.47 6.03
C ASP A 143 -12.31 -10.66 6.55
N ARG A 144 -12.45 -11.25 7.74
CA ARG A 144 -13.76 -11.39 8.39
C ARG A 144 -14.20 -10.13 9.11
N GLU A 145 -13.32 -9.51 9.92
CA GLU A 145 -13.67 -8.41 10.82
C GLU A 145 -13.58 -7.03 10.14
N ALA A 146 -12.65 -6.84 9.22
CA ALA A 146 -12.47 -5.62 8.43
C ALA A 146 -12.42 -5.95 6.93
N PRO A 147 -13.51 -6.50 6.34
CA PRO A 147 -13.51 -6.96 4.95
C PRO A 147 -13.28 -5.81 3.96
N PRO A 148 -12.62 -6.06 2.80
CA PRO A 148 -12.43 -5.02 1.78
C PRO A 148 -13.74 -4.61 1.09
N THR A 149 -14.75 -5.47 1.12
CA THR A 149 -16.05 -5.25 0.48
C THR A 149 -17.19 -5.71 1.37
N LEU A 150 -18.36 -5.12 1.17
CA LEU A 150 -19.62 -5.56 1.75
C LEU A 150 -20.58 -5.99 0.64
N VAL A 151 -21.36 -7.06 0.89
CA VAL A 151 -22.48 -7.45 0.01
C VAL A 151 -23.73 -6.71 0.46
N THR A 152 -24.32 -5.94 -0.45
CA THR A 152 -25.56 -5.20 -0.19
C THR A 152 -26.78 -6.13 -0.17
N PRO A 153 -27.96 -5.71 0.36
CA PRO A 153 -29.19 -6.49 0.25
C PRO A 153 -29.58 -6.86 -1.19
N ALA A 154 -29.17 -6.05 -2.17
CA ALA A 154 -29.38 -6.33 -3.59
C ALA A 154 -28.40 -7.38 -4.17
N GLY A 155 -27.49 -7.94 -3.35
CA GLY A 155 -26.48 -8.93 -3.78
C GLY A 155 -25.23 -8.33 -4.45
N THR A 156 -25.13 -7.01 -4.53
CA THR A 156 -23.96 -6.33 -5.14
C THR A 156 -22.81 -6.20 -4.13
N ARG A 157 -21.58 -6.45 -4.56
CA ARG A 157 -20.38 -6.18 -3.74
C ARG A 157 -19.97 -4.72 -3.89
N ARG A 158 -19.81 -4.02 -2.76
CA ARG A 158 -19.35 -2.64 -2.69
C ARG A 158 -18.08 -2.54 -1.86
N ALA A 159 -17.08 -1.79 -2.34
CA ALA A 159 -15.84 -1.57 -1.62
C ALA A 159 -16.09 -0.70 -0.38
N ILE A 160 -15.45 -1.05 0.73
CA ILE A 160 -15.40 -0.23 1.94
C ILE A 160 -14.13 0.62 1.86
N ASP A 161 -14.29 1.92 1.98
CA ASP A 161 -13.15 2.85 2.02
C ASP A 161 -12.76 3.13 3.48
N TYR A 162 -11.63 2.56 3.89
CA TYR A 162 -11.06 2.72 5.23
C TYR A 162 -10.22 4.00 5.37
N LEU A 163 -10.03 4.75 4.26
CA LEU A 163 -9.24 5.99 4.23
C LEU A 163 -10.13 7.24 4.24
N ALA A 164 -11.45 7.07 4.18
CA ALA A 164 -12.39 8.18 4.04
C ALA A 164 -12.45 9.13 5.25
N GLY A 165 -11.87 8.76 6.40
CA GLY A 165 -11.87 9.59 7.61
C GLY A 165 -11.97 8.78 8.90
N ALA A 166 -12.68 9.31 9.89
CA ALA A 166 -12.79 8.70 11.22
C ALA A 166 -13.55 7.37 11.24
N SER A 167 -14.39 7.11 10.24
CA SER A 167 -15.15 5.87 10.12
C SER A 167 -15.04 5.33 8.69
N PRO A 168 -14.94 3.99 8.52
CA PRO A 168 -14.98 3.39 7.20
C PRO A 168 -16.28 3.74 6.46
N LEU A 169 -16.14 4.11 5.17
CA LEU A 169 -17.22 4.60 4.34
C LEU A 169 -17.66 3.53 3.33
N LEU A 170 -18.97 3.39 3.16
CA LEU A 170 -19.59 2.60 2.10
C LEU A 170 -20.39 3.51 1.16
N ALA A 171 -19.87 3.74 -0.04
CA ALA A 171 -20.59 4.43 -1.10
C ALA A 171 -21.48 3.43 -1.85
N VAL A 172 -22.80 3.65 -1.83
CA VAL A 172 -23.76 2.70 -2.34
C VAL A 172 -25.01 3.39 -2.92
N PRO A 173 -25.54 2.94 -4.10
CA PRO A 173 -26.81 3.42 -4.58
C PRO A 173 -27.91 3.19 -3.55
N LEU A 174 -28.71 4.23 -3.31
CA LEU A 174 -29.81 4.18 -2.34
C LEU A 174 -30.72 2.95 -2.54
N GLN A 175 -31.00 2.59 -3.78
CA GLN A 175 -31.85 1.46 -4.15
C GLN A 175 -31.32 0.11 -3.67
N GLU A 176 -30.01 -0.06 -3.56
CA GLU A 176 -29.39 -1.31 -3.09
C GLU A 176 -29.55 -1.51 -1.59
N MET A 177 -29.91 -0.46 -0.86
CA MET A 177 -30.10 -0.49 0.60
C MET A 177 -31.57 -0.52 1.01
N LEU A 178 -32.50 -0.52 0.06
CA LEU A 178 -33.92 -0.61 0.38
C LEU A 178 -34.24 -1.90 1.15
N GLY A 179 -35.05 -1.78 2.19
CA GLY A 179 -35.42 -2.88 3.08
C GLY A 179 -34.43 -3.17 4.20
N THR A 180 -33.28 -2.49 4.23
CA THR A 180 -32.32 -2.61 5.34
C THR A 180 -32.89 -1.92 6.59
N ARG A 181 -32.92 -2.65 7.71
CA ARG A 181 -33.43 -2.11 8.99
C ARG A 181 -32.33 -1.48 9.84
N ASP A 182 -31.09 -1.97 9.70
CA ASP A 182 -29.96 -1.53 10.51
C ASP A 182 -28.84 -0.94 9.65
N THR A 183 -28.06 -0.06 10.24
CA THR A 183 -26.83 0.42 9.58
C THR A 183 -25.81 -0.70 9.53
N PRO A 184 -25.26 -1.04 8.35
CA PRO A 184 -24.20 -2.05 8.24
C PRO A 184 -23.03 -1.74 9.16
N ALA A 185 -22.51 -2.78 9.79
CA ALA A 185 -21.39 -2.70 10.71
C ALA A 185 -20.36 -3.81 10.42
N ILE A 186 -19.10 -3.55 10.77
CA ILE A 186 -17.95 -4.46 10.68
C ILE A 186 -17.38 -4.70 12.07
N ALA A 187 -16.31 -5.48 12.15
CA ALA A 187 -15.62 -5.82 13.40
C ALA A 187 -16.60 -6.38 14.45
N SER A 188 -17.39 -7.38 14.03
CA SER A 188 -18.43 -8.01 14.88
C SER A 188 -19.43 -6.99 15.45
N GLY A 189 -19.80 -5.98 14.67
CA GLY A 189 -20.77 -4.95 15.03
C GLY A 189 -20.20 -3.76 15.81
N ARG A 190 -18.91 -3.75 16.12
CA ARG A 190 -18.26 -2.67 16.90
C ARG A 190 -18.10 -1.36 16.12
N VAL A 191 -18.06 -1.42 14.78
CA VAL A 191 -17.84 -0.26 13.92
C VAL A 191 -18.96 -0.15 12.90
N ARG A 192 -19.82 0.85 13.05
CA ARG A 192 -20.86 1.19 12.05
C ARG A 192 -20.22 1.88 10.86
N LEU A 193 -20.60 1.47 9.65
CA LEU A 193 -20.13 2.10 8.43
C LEU A 193 -20.78 3.48 8.25
N LEU A 194 -19.99 4.41 7.73
CA LEU A 194 -20.51 5.68 7.24
C LEU A 194 -21.09 5.43 5.84
N MET A 195 -22.43 5.50 5.75
CA MET A 195 -23.16 5.24 4.51
C MET A 195 -23.19 6.49 3.65
N GLN A 196 -22.58 6.46 2.46
CA GLN A 196 -22.76 7.47 1.44
C GLN A 196 -23.79 6.96 0.42
N LEU A 197 -25.06 7.37 0.62
CA LEU A 197 -26.14 6.99 -0.28
C LEU A 197 -26.07 7.81 -1.57
N LEU A 198 -26.12 7.12 -2.70
CA LEU A 198 -25.95 7.70 -4.02
C LEU A 198 -27.27 7.68 -4.80
N SER A 199 -27.47 8.69 -5.64
CA SER A 199 -28.53 8.73 -6.66
C SER A 199 -28.25 7.69 -7.76
N PRO A 200 -29.22 7.41 -8.67
CA PRO A 200 -28.99 6.58 -9.85
C PRO A 200 -27.87 7.09 -10.77
N ALA A 201 -27.59 8.40 -10.72
CA ALA A 201 -26.50 9.02 -11.45
C ALA A 201 -25.14 9.02 -10.69
N GLY A 202 -25.04 8.28 -9.57
CA GLY A 202 -23.82 8.17 -8.77
C GLY A 202 -23.50 9.42 -7.93
N ARG A 203 -24.40 10.38 -7.77
CA ARG A 203 -24.18 11.58 -6.98
C ARG A 203 -24.54 11.34 -5.52
N PRO A 204 -23.75 11.82 -4.54
CA PRO A 204 -24.09 11.74 -3.14
C PRO A 204 -25.42 12.44 -2.85
N ILE A 205 -26.31 11.77 -2.11
CA ILE A 205 -27.60 12.28 -1.67
C ILE A 205 -27.59 12.48 -0.16
N GLN A 206 -27.05 11.52 0.57
CA GLN A 206 -27.05 11.48 2.02
C GLN A 206 -25.78 10.83 2.53
N LEU A 207 -25.27 11.35 3.65
CA LEU A 207 -24.21 10.76 4.44
C LEU A 207 -24.77 10.48 5.83
N THR A 208 -24.73 9.22 6.28
CA THR A 208 -25.32 8.84 7.58
C THR A 208 -24.68 7.59 8.18
N GLN A 209 -24.59 7.53 9.50
CA GLN A 209 -24.33 6.31 10.28
C GLN A 209 -25.61 5.79 10.97
N ASP A 210 -26.74 6.46 10.74
CA ASP A 210 -28.07 6.07 11.24
C ASP A 210 -29.01 5.87 10.05
N LEU A 211 -28.94 4.70 9.44
CA LEU A 211 -29.79 4.33 8.33
C LEU A 211 -31.29 4.20 8.75
N PRO A 212 -31.63 3.61 9.92
CA PRO A 212 -33.00 3.63 10.41
C PRO A 212 -33.58 5.03 10.55
N GLY A 213 -32.83 5.98 11.14
CA GLY A 213 -33.25 7.37 11.25
C GLY A 213 -33.43 8.05 9.89
N PHE A 214 -32.57 7.73 8.93
CA PHE A 214 -32.75 8.20 7.55
C PHE A 214 -34.09 7.72 6.94
N TRP A 215 -34.42 6.41 7.08
CA TRP A 215 -35.65 5.86 6.52
C TRP A 215 -36.92 6.48 7.11
N THR A 216 -36.92 6.73 8.40
CA THR A 216 -38.08 7.32 9.11
C THR A 216 -38.15 8.82 8.96
N GLY A 217 -37.05 9.51 8.70
CA GLY A 217 -36.92 10.96 8.62
C GLY A 217 -36.86 11.48 7.19
N SER A 218 -35.64 11.72 6.71
CA SER A 218 -35.37 12.47 5.47
C SER A 218 -35.65 11.68 4.18
N TYR A 219 -35.83 10.37 4.24
CA TYR A 219 -36.07 9.54 3.04
C TYR A 219 -37.27 9.99 2.22
N ALA A 220 -38.38 10.39 2.86
CA ALA A 220 -39.57 10.84 2.15
C ALA A 220 -39.29 12.06 1.26
N LEU A 221 -38.50 13.01 1.74
CA LEU A 221 -38.07 14.19 0.99
C LEU A 221 -37.13 13.83 -0.16
N VAL A 222 -36.11 12.99 0.12
CA VAL A 222 -35.15 12.48 -0.87
C VAL A 222 -35.88 11.73 -1.98
N ARG A 223 -36.86 10.87 -1.62
CA ARG A 223 -37.66 10.11 -2.60
C ARG A 223 -38.46 11.04 -3.50
N LYS A 224 -39.06 12.11 -2.96
CA LYS A 224 -39.82 13.11 -3.75
C LYS A 224 -38.91 13.83 -4.73
N GLU A 225 -37.74 14.26 -4.27
CA GLU A 225 -36.73 14.92 -5.12
C GLU A 225 -36.23 14.01 -6.23
N MET A 226 -35.94 12.74 -5.89
CA MET A 226 -35.47 11.73 -6.83
C MET A 226 -36.49 11.43 -7.93
N ARG A 227 -37.75 11.31 -7.59
CA ARG A 227 -38.85 11.13 -8.59
C ARG A 227 -38.89 12.27 -9.60
N GLY A 228 -38.69 13.50 -9.16
CA GLY A 228 -38.65 14.65 -10.06
C GLY A 228 -37.45 14.64 -11.02
N ARG A 229 -36.28 14.21 -10.54
CA ARG A 229 -35.04 14.20 -11.32
C ARG A 229 -34.80 12.92 -12.14
N TYR A 230 -35.32 11.78 -11.69
CA TYR A 230 -35.08 10.46 -12.27
C TYR A 230 -36.38 9.66 -12.46
N PRO A 231 -37.32 10.11 -13.35
CA PRO A 231 -38.65 9.51 -13.47
C PRO A 231 -38.67 8.05 -13.95
N LYS A 232 -37.54 7.53 -14.49
CA LYS A 232 -37.43 6.15 -14.96
C LYS A 232 -36.92 5.17 -13.88
N HIS A 233 -36.56 5.63 -12.69
CA HIS A 233 -36.02 4.82 -11.60
C HIS A 233 -36.96 4.84 -10.40
N HIS A 234 -38.02 4.02 -10.46
CA HIS A 234 -39.04 3.90 -9.40
C HIS A 234 -38.79 2.65 -8.57
#